data_d1300888fa3784174458c47219dc5412
#
_entry.id   d1300888fa3784174458c47219dc5412
#
_cell.length_a   1.000
_cell.length_b   1.000
_cell.length_c   1.000
_cell.angle_alpha   90.00
_cell.angle_beta   90.00
_cell.angle_gamma   90.00
#
_symmetry.space_group_name_H-M   'P 1'
#
loop_
_entity.id
_entity.type
_entity.pdbx_description
1 polymer ?
#
loop_
_entity_poly.entity_id
_entity_poly.type
_entity_poly.pdbx_seq_one_letter_code
_entity_poly.pdbx_strand_id
1 'polypeptide(L)'
;MKKPKGLLRIALATTALVVACGGEKADTKAPAAGAAPSTSAKGKDAITIAMIAKSSTNPVFLAARTGAEAAAKELSEKDNIKVTVNWLTPPEEDGQVQAQRIQQAVNDGADAILISCSDAGKVTGAINDAVDRGVAVMTFDSDAPQSKRFAYYGVDDNKTGQVTMAELARLMNGKGKVAILAGNQNAPNLQHRVQGAKDEAAKYPGITIAGVFNHVETPQDAAAEVVRVDNAYPDIQGWAMIGGWPLFTRALLTDAKFAKMKVVSVDAMPEELDYVAKGITPTLYAQSVYLWGDVGVRTIVDKLHFKKDVPKIIPMELVKVSKENLNAWAKQLKDWGFTNVDPKYLK
;
A
#
# COMPACT_ATOMS: atom_id res chain seq x y z
N MET A 1 -63.58 2.07 3.98
CA MET A 1 -64.60 1.15 4.62
C MET A 1 -63.86 0.10 5.43
N LYS A 2 -64.20 0.10 6.74
CA LYS A 2 -64.19 -1.01 7.72
C LYS A 2 -62.90 -1.79 8.05
N LYS A 3 -62.32 -1.51 9.22
CA LYS A 3 -61.72 -2.46 10.16
C LYS A 3 -62.83 -3.40 10.75
N PRO A 4 -62.53 -4.56 11.37
CA PRO A 4 -62.11 -4.59 12.79
C PRO A 4 -61.15 -5.74 13.17
N LYS A 5 -60.27 -5.57 14.17
CA LYS A 5 -60.31 -5.92 15.62
C LYS A 5 -60.48 -7.41 15.98
N GLY A 6 -59.53 -7.93 16.77
CA GLY A 6 -59.70 -9.15 17.58
C GLY A 6 -58.54 -9.39 18.53
N LEU A 7 -58.69 -8.91 19.77
CA LEU A 7 -57.84 -9.27 20.95
C LEU A 7 -58.25 -10.66 21.45
N LEU A 8 -57.30 -11.45 21.97
CA LEU A 8 -57.58 -12.37 23.08
C LEU A 8 -56.38 -12.48 24.02
N ARG A 9 -56.57 -12.05 25.23
CA ARG A 9 -55.76 -12.28 26.42
C ARG A 9 -56.29 -13.52 27.15
N ILE A 10 -55.38 -14.37 27.69
CA ILE A 10 -55.72 -15.24 28.84
C ILE A 10 -54.50 -15.24 29.76
N ALA A 11 -54.78 -15.03 31.04
CA ALA A 11 -53.86 -14.90 32.16
C ALA A 11 -53.99 -16.08 33.17
N LEU A 12 -53.05 -16.13 34.11
CA LEU A 12 -53.02 -16.80 35.43
C LEU A 12 -52.86 -18.34 35.40
N ALA A 13 -52.04 -18.95 36.25
CA ALA A 13 -52.07 -18.86 37.73
C ALA A 13 -50.75 -19.38 38.37
N THR A 14 -50.44 -18.76 39.47
CA THR A 14 -49.48 -19.06 40.53
C THR A 14 -49.74 -20.34 41.30
N THR A 15 -48.66 -21.01 41.78
CA THR A 15 -48.76 -21.69 43.10
C THR A 15 -47.33 -21.71 43.76
N ALA A 16 -47.28 -21.09 44.91
CA ALA A 16 -46.16 -21.14 45.87
C ALA A 16 -46.34 -22.30 46.81
N LEU A 17 -45.23 -22.96 47.21
CA LEU A 17 -45.22 -23.74 48.43
C LEU A 17 -43.91 -23.50 49.21
N VAL A 18 -44.05 -22.95 50.38
CA VAL A 18 -42.99 -22.76 51.39
C VAL A 18 -43.02 -23.94 52.34
N VAL A 19 -41.85 -24.55 52.60
CA VAL A 19 -41.65 -25.31 53.87
C VAL A 19 -40.26 -24.95 54.42
N ALA A 20 -40.27 -24.41 55.63
CA ALA A 20 -39.11 -24.13 56.44
C ALA A 20 -38.85 -25.28 57.43
N CYS A 21 -37.60 -25.51 57.76
CA CYS A 21 -37.01 -25.85 59.08
C CYS A 21 -35.57 -26.34 58.83
N GLY A 22 -34.59 -25.68 59.39
CA GLY A 22 -34.07 -25.77 60.69
C GLY A 22 -32.62 -26.28 60.68
N GLY A 23 -31.66 -25.44 61.02
CA GLY A 23 -30.51 -25.74 61.86
C GLY A 23 -29.30 -26.46 61.24
N GLU A 24 -28.17 -25.83 61.05
CA GLU A 24 -26.94 -26.03 61.85
C GLU A 24 -25.75 -25.34 61.15
N LYS A 25 -24.98 -24.57 61.93
CA LYS A 25 -23.77 -23.89 61.47
C LYS A 25 -22.64 -24.92 61.35
N ALA A 26 -22.04 -25.01 60.15
CA ALA A 26 -20.70 -25.58 59.99
C ALA A 26 -19.87 -24.60 59.17
N ASP A 27 -18.86 -24.02 59.81
CA ASP A 27 -17.81 -23.24 59.17
C ASP A 27 -17.03 -24.18 58.24
N THR A 28 -17.16 -24.00 56.93
CA THR A 28 -16.25 -24.55 55.93
C THR A 28 -15.69 -23.42 55.08
N LYS A 29 -14.42 -23.12 55.38
CA LYS A 29 -13.52 -22.28 54.62
C LYS A 29 -13.52 -22.72 53.15
N ALA A 30 -14.07 -21.87 52.25
CA ALA A 30 -13.99 -22.10 50.82
C ALA A 30 -12.51 -22.11 50.37
N PRO A 31 -12.08 -23.08 49.56
CA PRO A 31 -10.75 -23.01 48.95
C PRO A 31 -10.71 -21.83 47.96
N ALA A 32 -9.66 -21.03 48.08
CA ALA A 32 -9.36 -19.97 47.13
C ALA A 32 -9.37 -20.55 45.71
N ALA A 33 -10.21 -20.04 44.83
CA ALA A 33 -10.16 -20.35 43.41
C ALA A 33 -8.77 -19.97 42.91
N GLY A 34 -7.95 -20.96 42.63
CA GLY A 34 -6.68 -20.80 42.00
C GLY A 34 -6.92 -20.10 40.63
N ALA A 35 -6.33 -18.94 40.44
CA ALA A 35 -6.25 -18.31 39.15
C ALA A 35 -5.72 -19.34 38.14
N ALA A 36 -6.53 -19.72 37.17
CA ALA A 36 -6.07 -20.52 36.04
C ALA A 36 -4.89 -19.77 35.40
N PRO A 37 -3.77 -20.43 35.11
CA PRO A 37 -2.70 -19.77 34.40
C PRO A 37 -3.25 -19.31 33.07
N SER A 38 -3.14 -18.00 32.79
CA SER A 38 -3.40 -17.45 31.45
C SER A 38 -2.40 -18.11 30.52
N THR A 39 -2.81 -19.13 29.80
CA THR A 39 -2.03 -19.67 28.68
C THR A 39 -1.97 -18.52 27.65
N SER A 40 -0.89 -17.74 27.65
CA SER A 40 -0.56 -16.87 26.56
C SER A 40 -0.53 -17.77 25.30
N ALA A 41 -1.44 -17.54 24.37
CA ALA A 41 -1.51 -18.33 23.14
C ALA A 41 -0.13 -18.27 22.47
N LYS A 42 0.55 -19.44 22.40
CA LYS A 42 1.88 -19.55 21.78
C LYS A 42 1.80 -19.01 20.35
N GLY A 43 2.75 -18.16 19.96
CA GLY A 43 2.85 -17.66 18.60
C GLY A 43 3.11 -18.78 17.59
N LYS A 44 2.92 -18.51 16.31
CA LYS A 44 3.24 -19.46 15.23
C LYS A 44 4.75 -19.53 15.03
N ASP A 45 5.33 -20.73 15.08
CA ASP A 45 6.75 -20.97 14.85
C ASP A 45 7.09 -21.17 13.36
N ALA A 46 6.07 -21.26 12.49
CA ALA A 46 6.17 -21.25 11.03
C ALA A 46 5.08 -20.35 10.46
N ILE A 47 5.44 -19.48 9.55
CA ILE A 47 4.54 -18.50 8.93
C ILE A 47 4.77 -18.49 7.42
N THR A 48 3.71 -18.79 6.66
CA THR A 48 3.69 -18.68 5.20
C THR A 48 2.92 -17.43 4.80
N ILE A 49 3.58 -16.51 4.11
CA ILE A 49 3.04 -15.24 3.64
C ILE A 49 2.88 -15.29 2.13
N ALA A 50 1.67 -15.12 1.63
CA ALA A 50 1.43 -14.89 0.20
C ALA A 50 1.59 -13.40 -0.10
N MET A 51 2.55 -13.03 -0.96
CA MET A 51 2.75 -11.66 -1.41
C MET A 51 2.10 -11.45 -2.77
N ILE A 52 1.16 -10.50 -2.84
CA ILE A 52 0.35 -10.21 -4.02
C ILE A 52 0.48 -8.71 -4.34
N ALA A 53 1.46 -8.34 -5.13
CA ALA A 53 1.58 -6.97 -5.64
C ALA A 53 0.65 -6.74 -6.84
N LYS A 54 0.67 -5.53 -7.43
CA LYS A 54 -0.21 -5.21 -8.56
C LYS A 54 0.26 -5.89 -9.85
N SER A 55 1.59 -5.86 -10.13
CA SER A 55 2.16 -6.60 -11.25
C SER A 55 3.55 -7.15 -10.95
N SER A 56 3.91 -8.27 -11.57
CA SER A 56 5.23 -8.90 -11.39
C SER A 56 6.32 -8.34 -12.30
N THR A 57 5.98 -7.38 -13.18
CA THR A 57 6.90 -6.77 -14.15
C THR A 57 7.33 -5.36 -13.74
N ASN A 58 6.60 -4.71 -12.83
CA ASN A 58 6.94 -3.37 -12.37
C ASN A 58 8.12 -3.40 -11.36
N PRO A 59 9.22 -2.66 -11.62
CA PRO A 59 10.43 -2.69 -10.79
C PRO A 59 10.20 -2.36 -9.30
N VAL A 60 9.23 -1.49 -8.98
CA VAL A 60 8.93 -1.13 -7.58
C VAL A 60 8.45 -2.32 -6.77
N PHE A 61 7.67 -3.22 -7.37
CA PHE A 61 7.19 -4.43 -6.69
C PHE A 61 8.24 -5.53 -6.62
N LEU A 62 9.17 -5.59 -7.59
CA LEU A 62 10.33 -6.49 -7.49
C LEU A 62 11.23 -6.08 -6.32
N ALA A 63 11.41 -4.78 -6.09
CA ALA A 63 12.13 -4.27 -4.92
C ALA A 63 11.41 -4.63 -3.61
N ALA A 64 10.08 -4.49 -3.56
CA ALA A 64 9.28 -4.90 -2.41
C ALA A 64 9.43 -6.41 -2.13
N ARG A 65 9.42 -7.24 -3.17
CA ARG A 65 9.70 -8.67 -3.05
C ARG A 65 11.07 -8.94 -2.43
N THR A 66 12.12 -8.27 -2.92
CA THR A 66 13.47 -8.39 -2.37
C THR A 66 13.51 -8.04 -0.88
N GLY A 67 12.82 -6.96 -0.47
CA GLY A 67 12.70 -6.58 0.95
C GLY A 67 11.97 -7.62 1.78
N ALA A 68 10.88 -8.19 1.26
CA ALA A 68 10.13 -9.24 1.93
C ALA A 68 10.95 -10.53 2.14
N GLU A 69 11.65 -10.96 1.10
CA GLU A 69 12.52 -12.16 1.15
C GLU A 69 13.71 -11.96 2.11
N ALA A 70 14.30 -10.75 2.14
CA ALA A 70 15.38 -10.40 3.06
C ALA A 70 14.90 -10.40 4.52
N ALA A 71 13.75 -9.78 4.81
CA ALA A 71 13.16 -9.79 6.15
C ALA A 71 12.79 -11.20 6.61
N ALA A 72 12.20 -12.02 5.74
CA ALA A 72 11.85 -13.40 6.03
C ALA A 72 13.10 -14.23 6.39
N LYS A 73 14.18 -14.06 5.62
CA LYS A 73 15.46 -14.73 5.90
C LYS A 73 16.03 -14.30 7.25
N GLU A 74 16.13 -13.00 7.49
CA GLU A 74 16.70 -12.45 8.73
C GLU A 74 15.93 -12.93 9.98
N LEU A 75 14.58 -12.84 9.94
CA LEU A 75 13.72 -13.30 11.03
C LEU A 75 13.86 -14.81 11.27
N SER A 76 14.00 -15.60 10.19
CA SER A 76 14.21 -17.04 10.29
C SER A 76 15.53 -17.39 10.96
N GLU A 77 16.59 -16.64 10.69
CA GLU A 77 17.91 -16.84 11.27
C GLU A 77 18.02 -16.35 12.73
N LYS A 78 17.40 -15.20 13.06
CA LYS A 78 17.53 -14.57 14.38
C LYS A 78 16.54 -15.09 15.42
N ASP A 79 15.29 -15.32 15.01
CA ASP A 79 14.20 -15.58 15.96
C ASP A 79 13.77 -17.05 15.98
N ASN A 80 14.49 -17.93 15.26
CA ASN A 80 14.23 -19.36 15.17
C ASN A 80 12.77 -19.68 14.77
N ILE A 81 12.23 -18.89 13.85
CA ILE A 81 10.91 -19.07 13.25
C ILE A 81 11.07 -19.32 11.75
N LYS A 82 10.26 -20.20 11.17
CA LYS A 82 10.28 -20.42 9.73
C LYS A 82 9.35 -19.41 9.03
N VAL A 83 9.91 -18.39 8.37
CA VAL A 83 9.14 -17.44 7.56
C VAL A 83 9.35 -17.75 6.07
N THR A 84 8.26 -17.97 5.34
CA THR A 84 8.28 -18.25 3.90
C THR A 84 7.45 -17.19 3.18
N VAL A 85 7.98 -16.58 2.12
CA VAL A 85 7.27 -15.65 1.25
C VAL A 85 6.99 -16.32 -0.09
N ASN A 86 5.72 -16.48 -0.42
CA ASN A 86 5.26 -17.02 -1.70
C ASN A 86 4.80 -15.85 -2.59
N TRP A 87 5.48 -15.67 -3.73
CA TRP A 87 5.17 -14.63 -4.70
C TRP A 87 4.03 -15.07 -5.61
N LEU A 88 2.81 -14.57 -5.35
CA LEU A 88 1.59 -14.88 -6.10
C LEU A 88 1.09 -13.70 -6.94
N THR A 89 1.97 -12.75 -7.22
CA THR A 89 1.66 -11.55 -7.97
C THR A 89 1.33 -11.87 -9.43
N PRO A 90 0.24 -11.31 -10.00
CA PRO A 90 -0.09 -11.47 -11.41
C PRO A 90 0.94 -10.78 -12.31
N PRO A 91 1.08 -11.18 -13.60
CA PRO A 91 1.99 -10.52 -14.53
C PRO A 91 1.54 -9.08 -14.87
N GLU A 92 0.26 -8.83 -14.90
CA GLU A 92 -0.37 -7.54 -15.23
C GLU A 92 -1.33 -7.10 -14.12
N GLU A 93 -1.63 -5.81 -14.07
CA GLU A 93 -2.57 -5.26 -13.09
C GLU A 93 -4.01 -5.64 -13.40
N ASP A 94 -4.56 -6.51 -12.58
CA ASP A 94 -5.95 -6.95 -12.65
C ASP A 94 -6.48 -7.28 -11.24
N GLY A 95 -7.42 -6.46 -10.75
CA GLY A 95 -8.03 -6.66 -9.43
C GLY A 95 -8.85 -7.95 -9.32
N GLN A 96 -9.42 -8.47 -10.45
CA GLN A 96 -10.14 -9.74 -10.45
C GLN A 96 -9.16 -10.92 -10.32
N VAL A 97 -8.04 -10.86 -11.03
CA VAL A 97 -6.96 -11.85 -10.88
C VAL A 97 -6.37 -11.80 -9.47
N GLN A 98 -6.20 -10.61 -8.89
CA GLN A 98 -5.76 -10.49 -7.50
C GLN A 98 -6.75 -11.15 -6.52
N ALA A 99 -8.06 -10.98 -6.70
CA ALA A 99 -9.07 -11.66 -5.88
C ALA A 99 -8.94 -13.19 -5.98
N GLN A 100 -8.68 -13.74 -7.17
CA GLN A 100 -8.40 -15.18 -7.36
C GLN A 100 -7.09 -15.60 -6.66
N ARG A 101 -6.05 -14.78 -6.69
CA ARG A 101 -4.79 -15.06 -5.98
C ARG A 101 -4.96 -15.06 -4.46
N ILE A 102 -5.81 -14.18 -3.91
CA ILE A 102 -6.19 -14.23 -2.50
C ILE A 102 -6.84 -15.57 -2.15
N GLN A 103 -7.83 -16.01 -2.95
CA GLN A 103 -8.49 -17.30 -2.74
C GLN A 103 -7.50 -18.48 -2.87
N GLN A 104 -6.60 -18.43 -3.85
CA GLN A 104 -5.52 -19.40 -4.00
C GLN A 104 -4.66 -19.46 -2.75
N ALA A 105 -4.15 -18.32 -2.26
CA ALA A 105 -3.33 -18.23 -1.06
C ALA A 105 -3.99 -18.89 0.15
N VAL A 106 -5.29 -18.62 0.34
CA VAL A 106 -6.08 -19.20 1.44
C VAL A 106 -6.20 -20.73 1.29
N ASN A 107 -6.43 -21.22 0.07
CA ASN A 107 -6.56 -22.66 -0.20
C ASN A 107 -5.22 -23.39 -0.08
N ASP A 108 -4.11 -22.72 -0.39
CA ASP A 108 -2.75 -23.22 -0.26
C ASP A 108 -2.25 -23.17 1.21
N GLY A 109 -3.09 -22.69 2.15
CA GLY A 109 -2.80 -22.67 3.58
C GLY A 109 -1.87 -21.54 4.02
N ALA A 110 -1.88 -20.41 3.33
CA ALA A 110 -1.13 -19.22 3.79
C ALA A 110 -1.65 -18.75 5.17
N ASP A 111 -0.72 -18.38 6.03
CA ASP A 111 -1.02 -17.79 7.36
C ASP A 111 -1.34 -16.31 7.26
N ALA A 112 -0.76 -15.66 6.26
CA ALA A 112 -0.99 -14.25 5.98
C ALA A 112 -0.92 -13.92 4.48
N ILE A 113 -1.53 -12.79 4.14
CA ILE A 113 -1.46 -12.17 2.81
C ILE A 113 -0.94 -10.75 2.98
N LEU A 114 0.07 -10.38 2.18
CA LEU A 114 0.61 -9.04 2.03
C LEU A 114 0.29 -8.55 0.62
N ILE A 115 -0.63 -7.58 0.49
CA ILE A 115 -1.20 -7.19 -0.81
C ILE A 115 -1.16 -5.69 -1.07
N SER A 116 -0.81 -5.30 -2.32
CA SER A 116 -1.06 -3.97 -2.89
C SER A 116 -2.21 -4.05 -3.89
N CYS A 117 -3.27 -3.27 -3.69
CA CYS A 117 -4.54 -3.45 -4.38
C CYS A 117 -4.58 -2.70 -5.73
N SER A 118 -4.75 -3.40 -6.85
CA SER A 118 -5.00 -2.79 -8.17
C SER A 118 -6.40 -2.16 -8.26
N ASP A 119 -7.38 -2.73 -7.53
CA ASP A 119 -8.77 -2.26 -7.45
C ASP A 119 -9.36 -2.72 -6.11
N ALA A 120 -9.55 -1.77 -5.17
CA ALA A 120 -10.09 -2.09 -3.85
C ALA A 120 -11.49 -2.68 -3.91
N GLY A 121 -12.33 -2.24 -4.85
CA GLY A 121 -13.69 -2.76 -5.04
C GLY A 121 -13.71 -4.24 -5.41
N LYS A 122 -12.73 -4.69 -6.19
CA LYS A 122 -12.59 -6.09 -6.63
C LYS A 122 -12.02 -7.01 -5.54
N VAL A 123 -11.11 -6.51 -4.71
CA VAL A 123 -10.40 -7.36 -3.75
C VAL A 123 -11.00 -7.36 -2.34
N THR A 124 -11.80 -6.34 -1.97
CA THR A 124 -12.34 -6.21 -0.59
C THR A 124 -13.10 -7.44 -0.14
N GLY A 125 -13.97 -8.02 -0.99
CA GLY A 125 -14.72 -9.24 -0.68
C GLY A 125 -13.78 -10.42 -0.40
N ALA A 126 -12.82 -10.67 -1.29
CA ALA A 126 -11.86 -11.76 -1.14
C ALA A 126 -10.95 -11.59 0.10
N ILE A 127 -10.56 -10.34 0.43
CA ILE A 127 -9.82 -10.03 1.67
C ILE A 127 -10.67 -10.38 2.90
N ASN A 128 -11.95 -10.00 2.90
CA ASN A 128 -12.85 -10.28 4.01
C ASN A 128 -13.04 -11.80 4.22
N ASP A 129 -13.23 -12.53 3.13
CA ASP A 129 -13.36 -14.01 3.17
C ASP A 129 -12.08 -14.68 3.69
N ALA A 130 -10.90 -14.18 3.28
CA ALA A 130 -9.61 -14.67 3.80
C ALA A 130 -9.49 -14.45 5.31
N VAL A 131 -9.85 -13.25 5.79
CA VAL A 131 -9.81 -12.93 7.24
C VAL A 131 -10.82 -13.78 8.01
N ASP A 132 -12.03 -14.00 7.49
CA ASP A 132 -13.05 -14.84 8.13
C ASP A 132 -12.63 -16.32 8.20
N ARG A 133 -11.73 -16.75 7.31
CA ARG A 133 -11.08 -18.07 7.34
C ARG A 133 -9.80 -18.13 8.19
N GLY A 134 -9.48 -17.05 8.91
CA GLY A 134 -8.35 -17.00 9.85
C GLY A 134 -7.01 -16.60 9.24
N VAL A 135 -6.98 -16.16 7.97
CA VAL A 135 -5.76 -15.65 7.31
C VAL A 135 -5.60 -14.16 7.64
N ALA A 136 -4.45 -13.76 8.17
CA ALA A 136 -4.18 -12.36 8.44
C ALA A 136 -3.90 -11.60 7.14
N VAL A 137 -4.55 -10.45 6.91
CA VAL A 137 -4.33 -9.66 5.70
C VAL A 137 -3.78 -8.28 6.05
N MET A 138 -2.66 -7.91 5.44
CA MET A 138 -2.06 -6.60 5.49
C MET A 138 -1.96 -6.01 4.09
N THR A 139 -2.27 -4.74 3.94
CA THR A 139 -2.07 -4.02 2.68
C THR A 139 -0.81 -3.15 2.72
N PHE A 140 -0.22 -2.90 1.56
CA PHE A 140 0.88 -1.97 1.37
C PHE A 140 0.68 -1.16 0.08
N ASP A 141 1.35 -0.02 -0.09
CA ASP A 141 1.28 0.85 -1.27
C ASP A 141 -0.16 1.31 -1.58
N SER A 142 -0.99 0.43 -2.07
CA SER A 142 -2.40 0.69 -2.42
C SER A 142 -3.34 -0.09 -1.51
N ASP A 143 -4.21 0.62 -0.80
CA ASP A 143 -5.03 0.10 0.29
C ASP A 143 -6.44 -0.35 -0.14
N ALA A 144 -7.06 -1.17 0.71
CA ALA A 144 -8.48 -1.49 0.69
C ALA A 144 -9.10 -1.17 2.08
N PRO A 145 -9.33 0.12 2.40
CA PRO A 145 -9.66 0.56 3.75
C PRO A 145 -11.00 0.05 4.26
N GLN A 146 -11.91 -0.36 3.36
CA GLN A 146 -13.22 -0.94 3.70
C GLN A 146 -13.14 -2.45 4.00
N SER A 147 -11.97 -3.06 3.83
CA SER A 147 -11.76 -4.49 4.12
C SER A 147 -11.43 -4.74 5.60
N LYS A 148 -11.47 -6.02 5.97
CA LYS A 148 -11.08 -6.51 7.30
C LYS A 148 -9.56 -6.63 7.49
N ARG A 149 -8.74 -6.05 6.63
CA ARG A 149 -7.29 -6.03 6.79
C ARG A 149 -6.89 -5.50 8.16
N PHE A 150 -5.84 -6.05 8.78
CA PHE A 150 -5.44 -5.63 10.11
C PHE A 150 -4.53 -4.38 10.10
N ALA A 151 -3.71 -4.19 9.06
CA ALA A 151 -2.81 -3.05 8.94
C ALA A 151 -2.60 -2.64 7.47
N TYR A 152 -2.20 -1.40 7.27
CA TYR A 152 -1.73 -0.82 6.00
C TYR A 152 -0.38 -0.13 6.21
N TYR A 153 0.55 -0.30 5.27
CA TYR A 153 1.83 0.40 5.24
C TYR A 153 2.01 1.13 3.91
N GLY A 154 2.13 2.44 3.95
CA GLY A 154 2.30 3.27 2.75
C GLY A 154 2.35 4.76 3.06
N VAL A 155 2.50 5.55 2.02
CA VAL A 155 2.50 7.00 2.10
C VAL A 155 1.07 7.57 2.24
N ASP A 156 0.96 8.83 2.63
CA ASP A 156 -0.26 9.60 2.40
C ASP A 156 -0.34 10.00 0.92
N ASP A 157 -1.18 9.30 0.17
CA ASP A 157 -1.28 9.47 -1.28
C ASP A 157 -1.85 10.83 -1.67
N ASN A 158 -2.81 11.37 -0.92
CA ASN A 158 -3.33 12.72 -1.20
C ASN A 158 -2.21 13.75 -1.00
N LYS A 159 -1.46 13.64 0.11
CA LYS A 159 -0.31 14.49 0.38
C LYS A 159 0.78 14.32 -0.68
N THR A 160 1.01 13.10 -1.17
CA THR A 160 1.97 12.81 -2.24
C THR A 160 1.61 13.59 -3.51
N GLY A 161 0.33 13.58 -3.90
CA GLY A 161 -0.15 14.39 -5.02
C GLY A 161 0.03 15.90 -4.81
N GLN A 162 -0.29 16.38 -3.59
CA GLN A 162 -0.11 17.79 -3.21
C GLN A 162 1.35 18.23 -3.34
N VAL A 163 2.31 17.49 -2.75
CA VAL A 163 3.72 17.90 -2.79
C VAL A 163 4.30 17.83 -4.19
N THR A 164 3.86 16.87 -5.01
CA THR A 164 4.25 16.76 -6.42
C THR A 164 3.82 17.99 -7.21
N MET A 165 2.55 18.40 -7.07
CA MET A 165 2.03 19.58 -7.77
C MET A 165 2.59 20.89 -7.20
N ALA A 166 2.76 21.00 -5.87
CA ALA A 166 3.35 22.19 -5.25
C ALA A 166 4.77 22.45 -5.76
N GLU A 167 5.59 21.41 -5.86
CA GLU A 167 6.94 21.53 -6.39
C GLU A 167 6.94 21.87 -7.90
N LEU A 168 6.03 21.28 -8.69
CA LEU A 168 5.87 21.65 -10.09
C LEU A 168 5.46 23.12 -10.23
N ALA A 169 4.49 23.59 -9.46
CA ALA A 169 4.07 24.99 -9.45
C ALA A 169 5.24 25.92 -9.06
N ARG A 170 6.05 25.55 -8.08
CA ARG A 170 7.27 26.29 -7.71
C ARG A 170 8.25 26.38 -8.88
N LEU A 171 8.53 25.28 -9.58
CA LEU A 171 9.43 25.24 -10.75
C LEU A 171 8.90 26.07 -11.91
N MET A 172 7.59 26.26 -11.99
CA MET A 172 6.89 27.04 -13.03
C MET A 172 6.59 28.48 -12.60
N ASN A 173 7.05 28.93 -11.42
CA ASN A 173 6.74 30.25 -10.86
C ASN A 173 5.22 30.51 -10.76
N GLY A 174 4.45 29.48 -10.41
CA GLY A 174 3.01 29.52 -10.15
C GLY A 174 2.12 29.73 -11.38
N LYS A 175 2.62 29.53 -12.61
CA LYS A 175 1.85 29.76 -13.83
C LYS A 175 2.24 28.83 -14.97
N GLY A 176 1.27 28.54 -15.84
CA GLY A 176 1.44 27.73 -17.04
C GLY A 176 0.47 26.56 -17.12
N LYS A 177 0.50 25.86 -18.24
CA LYS A 177 -0.34 24.69 -18.49
C LYS A 177 0.41 23.42 -18.14
N VAL A 178 -0.20 22.59 -17.31
CA VAL A 178 0.39 21.34 -16.81
C VAL A 178 -0.48 20.13 -17.15
N ALA A 179 0.13 18.96 -17.26
CA ALA A 179 -0.56 17.69 -17.34
C ALA A 179 -0.27 16.84 -16.10
N ILE A 180 -1.22 16.00 -15.72
CA ILE A 180 -1.04 14.97 -14.70
C ILE A 180 -0.94 13.62 -15.40
N LEU A 181 0.19 12.92 -15.25
CA LEU A 181 0.33 11.54 -15.71
C LEU A 181 -0.10 10.60 -14.59
N ALA A 182 -1.05 9.72 -14.89
CA ALA A 182 -1.58 8.75 -13.95
C ALA A 182 -1.62 7.36 -14.58
N GLY A 183 -1.41 6.33 -13.77
CA GLY A 183 -1.50 4.94 -14.20
C GLY A 183 -2.94 4.42 -14.21
N ASN A 184 -3.16 3.27 -13.60
CA ASN A 184 -4.46 2.61 -13.49
C ASN A 184 -5.48 3.50 -12.76
N GLN A 185 -6.52 3.91 -13.48
CA GLN A 185 -7.58 4.79 -12.93
C GLN A 185 -8.39 4.17 -11.78
N ASN A 186 -8.34 2.84 -11.60
CA ASN A 186 -9.07 2.13 -10.53
C ASN A 186 -8.22 1.93 -9.27
N ALA A 187 -6.92 2.21 -9.32
CA ALA A 187 -6.02 2.06 -8.19
C ALA A 187 -6.26 3.18 -7.16
N PRO A 188 -6.64 2.83 -5.89
CA PRO A 188 -7.02 3.83 -4.88
C PRO A 188 -5.92 4.84 -4.57
N ASN A 189 -4.65 4.40 -4.47
CA ASN A 189 -3.51 5.29 -4.23
C ASN A 189 -3.38 6.34 -5.34
N LEU A 190 -3.54 5.95 -6.60
CA LEU A 190 -3.41 6.87 -7.74
C LEU A 190 -4.58 7.85 -7.82
N GLN A 191 -5.80 7.40 -7.51
CA GLN A 191 -6.96 8.30 -7.39
C GLN A 191 -6.72 9.39 -6.35
N HIS A 192 -6.20 9.03 -5.17
CA HIS A 192 -5.88 9.98 -4.11
C HIS A 192 -4.75 10.93 -4.52
N ARG A 193 -3.69 10.45 -5.18
CA ARG A 193 -2.60 11.31 -5.70
C ARG A 193 -3.12 12.29 -6.74
N VAL A 194 -3.96 11.85 -7.67
CA VAL A 194 -4.59 12.74 -8.67
C VAL A 194 -5.43 13.80 -7.97
N GLN A 195 -6.24 13.43 -6.98
CA GLN A 195 -7.05 14.38 -6.25
C GLN A 195 -6.19 15.40 -5.50
N GLY A 196 -5.16 14.93 -4.79
CA GLY A 196 -4.21 15.82 -4.10
C GLY A 196 -3.51 16.80 -5.03
N ALA A 197 -3.09 16.34 -6.22
CA ALA A 197 -2.49 17.20 -7.23
C ALA A 197 -3.47 18.27 -7.76
N LYS A 198 -4.75 17.93 -7.97
CA LYS A 198 -5.79 18.88 -8.36
C LYS A 198 -6.08 19.90 -7.26
N ASP A 199 -6.21 19.46 -6.03
CA ASP A 199 -6.48 20.31 -4.86
C ASP A 199 -5.33 21.32 -4.65
N GLU A 200 -4.10 20.88 -4.87
CA GLU A 200 -2.93 21.75 -4.78
C GLU A 200 -2.88 22.76 -5.92
N ALA A 201 -3.12 22.31 -7.16
CA ALA A 201 -3.12 23.20 -8.33
C ALA A 201 -4.12 24.36 -8.19
N ALA A 202 -5.26 24.11 -7.54
CA ALA A 202 -6.29 25.12 -7.30
C ALA A 202 -5.81 26.31 -6.44
N LYS A 203 -4.70 26.16 -5.71
CA LYS A 203 -4.08 27.23 -4.92
C LYS A 203 -3.26 28.19 -5.78
N TYR A 204 -3.00 27.86 -7.03
CA TYR A 204 -2.19 28.64 -7.98
C TYR A 204 -3.06 29.10 -9.16
N PRO A 205 -3.66 30.30 -9.11
CA PRO A 205 -4.57 30.76 -10.16
C PRO A 205 -3.95 30.84 -11.58
N GLY A 206 -2.63 30.89 -11.65
CA GLY A 206 -1.89 30.87 -12.92
C GLY A 206 -1.61 29.49 -13.48
N ILE A 207 -1.90 28.41 -12.73
CA ILE A 207 -1.73 27.04 -13.20
C ILE A 207 -3.04 26.51 -13.80
N THR A 208 -2.96 25.95 -15.02
CA THR A 208 -4.09 25.30 -15.67
C THR A 208 -3.77 23.85 -15.95
N ILE A 209 -4.62 22.92 -15.49
CA ILE A 209 -4.48 21.49 -15.78
C ILE A 209 -5.09 21.19 -17.16
N ALA A 210 -4.27 20.72 -18.11
CA ALA A 210 -4.71 20.28 -19.43
C ALA A 210 -5.57 19.00 -19.35
N GLY A 211 -5.23 18.11 -18.44
CA GLY A 211 -5.94 16.85 -18.22
C GLY A 211 -5.19 15.91 -17.30
N VAL A 212 -5.87 14.81 -16.97
CA VAL A 212 -5.28 13.62 -16.34
C VAL A 212 -5.20 12.56 -17.43
N PHE A 213 -4.01 12.03 -17.66
CA PHE A 213 -3.72 11.08 -18.73
C PHE A 213 -3.33 9.74 -18.10
N ASN A 214 -4.16 8.74 -18.36
CA ASN A 214 -3.98 7.39 -17.85
C ASN A 214 -3.27 6.51 -18.89
N HIS A 215 -2.51 5.54 -18.40
CA HIS A 215 -1.79 4.58 -19.24
C HIS A 215 -1.74 3.21 -18.53
N VAL A 216 -1.40 2.17 -19.28
CA VAL A 216 -0.99 0.89 -18.68
C VAL A 216 0.33 1.10 -17.93
N GLU A 217 0.45 0.58 -16.70
CA GLU A 217 1.59 0.85 -15.82
C GLU A 217 2.87 0.09 -16.24
N THR A 218 3.20 0.18 -17.53
CA THR A 218 4.51 -0.23 -18.07
C THR A 218 5.35 1.01 -18.40
N PRO A 219 6.69 0.93 -18.31
CA PRO A 219 7.56 2.03 -18.68
C PRO A 219 7.36 2.50 -20.13
N GLN A 220 7.12 1.55 -21.04
CA GLN A 220 6.98 1.82 -22.47
C GLN A 220 5.65 2.54 -22.78
N ASP A 221 4.53 2.03 -22.24
CA ASP A 221 3.22 2.64 -22.47
C ASP A 221 3.15 4.03 -21.81
N ALA A 222 3.73 4.20 -20.63
CA ALA A 222 3.81 5.48 -19.96
C ALA A 222 4.63 6.52 -20.76
N ALA A 223 5.79 6.14 -21.30
CA ALA A 223 6.61 7.01 -22.13
C ALA A 223 5.90 7.35 -23.45
N ALA A 224 5.24 6.38 -24.08
CA ALA A 224 4.45 6.61 -25.28
C ALA A 224 3.28 7.57 -25.03
N GLU A 225 2.59 7.46 -23.88
CA GLU A 225 1.51 8.37 -23.48
C GLU A 225 2.03 9.80 -23.31
N VAL A 226 3.19 10.01 -22.66
CA VAL A 226 3.82 11.33 -22.54
C VAL A 226 4.04 11.93 -23.94
N VAL A 227 4.65 11.19 -24.86
CA VAL A 227 4.91 11.66 -26.24
C VAL A 227 3.59 11.97 -26.98
N ARG A 228 2.58 11.11 -26.83
CA ARG A 228 1.27 11.32 -27.45
C ARG A 228 0.61 12.60 -26.96
N VAL A 229 0.62 12.82 -25.64
CA VAL A 229 0.01 14.01 -25.02
C VAL A 229 0.79 15.26 -25.39
N ASP A 230 2.11 15.22 -25.37
CA ASP A 230 2.95 16.35 -25.77
C ASP A 230 2.69 16.80 -27.21
N ASN A 231 2.41 15.84 -28.10
CA ASN A 231 2.06 16.16 -29.49
C ASN A 231 0.63 16.70 -29.60
N ALA A 232 -0.32 16.18 -28.85
CA ALA A 232 -1.72 16.61 -28.88
C ALA A 232 -1.95 17.97 -28.19
N TYR A 233 -1.12 18.32 -27.21
CA TYR A 233 -1.21 19.55 -26.41
C TYR A 233 0.13 20.29 -26.41
N PRO A 234 0.51 20.96 -27.52
CA PRO A 234 1.85 21.55 -27.66
C PRO A 234 2.12 22.73 -26.73
N ASP A 235 1.12 23.21 -26.03
CA ASP A 235 1.18 24.32 -25.08
C ASP A 235 1.37 23.86 -23.62
N ILE A 236 1.44 22.53 -23.34
CA ILE A 236 1.85 22.00 -22.04
C ILE A 236 3.30 22.38 -21.75
N GLN A 237 3.55 22.86 -20.54
CA GLN A 237 4.86 23.33 -20.08
C GLN A 237 5.41 22.49 -18.91
N GLY A 238 4.58 21.63 -18.31
CA GLY A 238 5.00 20.83 -17.19
C GLY A 238 4.18 19.56 -16.98
N TRP A 239 4.83 18.57 -16.32
CA TRP A 239 4.25 17.29 -15.95
C TRP A 239 4.29 17.08 -14.44
N ALA A 240 3.14 16.81 -13.85
CA ALA A 240 3.03 16.18 -12.53
C ALA A 240 2.84 14.67 -12.74
N MET A 241 3.88 13.88 -12.56
CA MET A 241 3.84 12.42 -12.69
C MET A 241 3.61 11.79 -11.33
N ILE A 242 2.43 11.21 -11.11
CA ILE A 242 2.06 10.63 -9.82
C ILE A 242 2.59 9.21 -9.61
N GLY A 243 3.46 8.76 -10.49
CA GLY A 243 4.29 7.56 -10.45
C GLY A 243 5.40 7.65 -11.50
N GLY A 244 6.50 6.95 -11.29
CA GLY A 244 7.74 7.11 -12.06
C GLY A 244 7.80 6.36 -13.39
N TRP A 245 6.76 5.65 -13.81
CA TRP A 245 6.80 4.69 -14.94
C TRP A 245 7.53 5.18 -16.18
N PRO A 246 7.28 6.40 -16.75
CA PRO A 246 7.96 6.81 -17.99
C PRO A 246 9.44 7.07 -17.78
N LEU A 247 9.87 7.29 -16.52
CA LEU A 247 11.26 7.54 -16.16
C LEU A 247 12.03 6.25 -15.80
N PHE A 248 11.35 5.10 -15.68
CA PHE A 248 11.99 3.77 -15.54
C PHE A 248 12.65 3.29 -16.83
N THR A 249 12.66 4.12 -17.85
CA THR A 249 13.35 3.91 -19.12
C THR A 249 14.12 5.17 -19.51
N ARG A 250 15.06 5.04 -20.43
CA ARG A 250 15.84 6.17 -20.96
C ARG A 250 15.20 6.84 -22.17
N ALA A 251 14.00 6.44 -22.58
CA ALA A 251 13.37 6.92 -23.80
C ALA A 251 13.20 8.44 -23.83
N LEU A 252 12.80 9.05 -22.70
CA LEU A 252 12.59 10.49 -22.63
C LEU A 252 13.87 11.31 -22.36
N LEU A 253 15.01 10.67 -22.02
CA LEU A 253 16.28 11.36 -21.75
C LEU A 253 16.84 12.11 -22.97
N THR A 254 16.48 11.68 -24.18
CA THR A 254 16.93 12.25 -25.45
C THR A 254 15.82 13.01 -26.18
N ASP A 255 14.62 13.06 -25.60
CA ASP A 255 13.50 13.82 -26.19
C ASP A 255 13.72 15.32 -25.94
N ALA A 256 13.93 16.06 -27.02
CA ALA A 256 14.25 17.48 -26.96
C ALA A 256 13.08 18.35 -26.48
N LYS A 257 11.83 17.90 -26.65
CA LYS A 257 10.63 18.58 -26.18
C LYS A 257 10.46 18.34 -24.69
N PHE A 258 10.54 17.08 -24.26
CA PHE A 258 10.46 16.70 -22.86
C PHE A 258 11.55 17.38 -22.00
N ALA A 259 12.78 17.49 -22.51
CA ALA A 259 13.89 18.14 -21.82
C ALA A 259 13.66 19.65 -21.53
N LYS A 260 12.71 20.28 -22.21
CA LYS A 260 12.35 21.71 -21.98
C LYS A 260 11.22 21.88 -20.98
N MET A 261 10.50 20.81 -20.64
CA MET A 261 9.39 20.85 -19.70
C MET A 261 9.86 20.88 -18.25
N LYS A 262 8.99 21.33 -17.37
CA LYS A 262 9.18 21.17 -15.92
C LYS A 262 8.52 19.86 -15.52
N VAL A 263 9.30 18.97 -14.91
CA VAL A 263 8.83 17.64 -14.54
C VAL A 263 9.09 17.38 -13.05
N VAL A 264 8.08 16.92 -12.36
CA VAL A 264 8.20 16.38 -10.99
C VAL A 264 7.52 15.02 -10.99
N SER A 265 8.17 14.02 -10.43
CA SER A 265 7.67 12.65 -10.40
C SER A 265 7.70 12.05 -9.01
N VAL A 266 6.82 11.10 -8.79
CA VAL A 266 6.88 10.15 -7.67
C VAL A 266 7.82 9.01 -8.09
N ASP A 267 8.36 8.31 -7.09
CA ASP A 267 9.40 7.30 -7.17
C ASP A 267 10.82 7.86 -7.41
N ALA A 268 11.84 7.04 -7.26
CA ALA A 268 13.24 7.36 -7.56
C ALA A 268 14.04 6.06 -7.74
N MET A 269 13.69 5.31 -8.78
CA MET A 269 14.37 4.07 -9.14
C MET A 269 15.74 4.37 -9.80
N PRO A 270 16.65 3.39 -9.94
CA PRO A 270 17.98 3.63 -10.50
C PRO A 270 17.98 4.35 -11.85
N GLU A 271 17.02 4.06 -12.74
CA GLU A 271 16.90 4.67 -14.06
C GLU A 271 16.56 6.16 -14.00
N GLU A 272 15.86 6.60 -12.96
CA GLU A 272 15.42 7.98 -12.79
C GLU A 272 16.56 8.91 -12.35
N LEU A 273 17.65 8.36 -11.81
CA LEU A 273 18.79 9.15 -11.33
C LEU A 273 19.45 9.96 -12.47
N ASP A 274 19.44 9.44 -13.68
CA ASP A 274 19.96 10.15 -14.86
C ASP A 274 19.12 11.40 -15.20
N TYR A 275 17.80 11.36 -15.00
CA TYR A 275 16.92 12.51 -15.19
C TYR A 275 17.18 13.62 -14.16
N VAL A 276 17.41 13.23 -12.90
CA VAL A 276 17.79 14.18 -11.84
C VAL A 276 19.15 14.78 -12.14
N ALA A 277 20.15 13.97 -12.47
CA ALA A 277 21.51 14.41 -12.75
C ALA A 277 21.58 15.41 -13.92
N LYS A 278 20.77 15.18 -14.98
CA LYS A 278 20.65 16.09 -16.12
C LYS A 278 19.77 17.33 -15.83
N GLY A 279 19.01 17.32 -14.72
CA GLY A 279 18.10 18.41 -14.37
C GLY A 279 16.81 18.44 -15.20
N ILE A 280 16.49 17.36 -15.89
CA ILE A 280 15.23 17.18 -16.62
C ILE A 280 14.08 17.02 -15.63
N THR A 281 14.27 16.17 -14.63
CA THR A 281 13.37 16.00 -13.49
C THR A 281 14.14 16.36 -12.21
N PRO A 282 14.18 17.64 -11.84
CA PRO A 282 15.08 18.10 -10.78
C PRO A 282 14.69 17.62 -9.38
N THR A 283 13.45 17.16 -9.23
CA THR A 283 12.90 16.63 -7.98
C THR A 283 12.10 15.37 -8.23
N LEU A 284 12.40 14.34 -7.46
CA LEU A 284 11.60 13.12 -7.32
C LEU A 284 11.12 13.00 -5.87
N TYR A 285 9.94 12.42 -5.67
CA TYR A 285 9.41 12.06 -4.36
C TYR A 285 9.41 10.54 -4.22
N ALA A 286 10.51 10.02 -3.68
CA ALA A 286 10.74 8.59 -3.56
C ALA A 286 9.88 7.96 -2.49
N GLN A 287 9.28 6.83 -2.82
CA GLN A 287 8.76 5.85 -1.87
C GLN A 287 9.87 4.84 -1.58
N SER A 288 10.00 4.44 -0.31
CA SER A 288 10.98 3.42 0.09
C SER A 288 10.45 2.03 -0.26
N VAL A 289 10.36 1.72 -1.56
CA VAL A 289 9.66 0.55 -2.11
C VAL A 289 10.16 -0.80 -1.59
N TYR A 290 11.44 -0.91 -1.26
CA TYR A 290 11.99 -2.09 -0.58
C TYR A 290 11.30 -2.33 0.78
N LEU A 291 11.02 -1.26 1.51
CA LEU A 291 10.40 -1.34 2.83
C LEU A 291 8.93 -1.79 2.78
N TRP A 292 8.26 -1.73 1.63
CA TRP A 292 6.92 -2.32 1.51
C TRP A 292 6.92 -3.81 1.87
N GLY A 293 7.95 -4.53 1.43
CA GLY A 293 8.13 -5.93 1.76
C GLY A 293 8.73 -6.15 3.14
N ASP A 294 9.83 -5.47 3.47
CA ASP A 294 10.54 -5.64 4.73
C ASP A 294 9.64 -5.35 5.94
N VAL A 295 9.04 -4.16 6.00
CA VAL A 295 8.13 -3.76 7.09
C VAL A 295 6.87 -4.62 7.07
N GLY A 296 6.34 -4.96 5.88
CA GLY A 296 5.17 -5.81 5.75
C GLY A 296 5.36 -7.19 6.40
N VAL A 297 6.46 -7.87 6.07
CA VAL A 297 6.80 -9.18 6.64
C VAL A 297 7.03 -9.09 8.15
N ARG A 298 7.82 -8.12 8.62
CA ARG A 298 8.07 -7.92 10.06
C ARG A 298 6.78 -7.66 10.83
N THR A 299 5.90 -6.81 10.30
CA THR A 299 4.61 -6.50 10.91
C THR A 299 3.69 -7.72 11.01
N ILE A 300 3.67 -8.57 9.98
CA ILE A 300 2.93 -9.83 10.00
C ILE A 300 3.49 -10.79 11.06
N VAL A 301 4.82 -10.90 11.16
CA VAL A 301 5.48 -11.73 12.18
C VAL A 301 5.22 -11.17 13.58
N ASP A 302 5.31 -9.87 13.78
CA ASP A 302 4.95 -9.20 15.04
C ASP A 302 3.53 -9.59 15.49
N LYS A 303 2.57 -9.58 14.57
CA LYS A 303 1.20 -9.97 14.86
C LYS A 303 1.04 -11.47 15.14
N LEU A 304 1.60 -12.34 14.29
CA LEU A 304 1.30 -13.78 14.31
C LEU A 304 2.18 -14.58 15.26
N HIS A 305 3.46 -14.21 15.39
CA HIS A 305 4.41 -14.89 16.27
C HIS A 305 4.52 -14.19 17.63
N PHE A 306 4.90 -12.91 17.62
CA PHE A 306 5.12 -12.16 18.86
C PHE A 306 3.84 -11.66 19.52
N LYS A 307 2.66 -11.79 18.88
CA LYS A 307 1.34 -11.36 19.38
C LYS A 307 1.30 -9.88 19.78
N LYS A 308 2.09 -9.05 19.11
CA LYS A 308 2.11 -7.61 19.37
C LYS A 308 0.85 -6.92 18.83
N ASP A 309 0.46 -5.86 19.47
CA ASP A 309 -0.51 -4.93 18.92
C ASP A 309 0.15 -4.16 17.76
N VAL A 310 -0.56 -4.13 16.62
CA VAL A 310 -0.09 -3.50 15.38
C VAL A 310 -1.00 -2.31 15.05
N PRO A 311 -0.45 -1.13 14.77
CA PRO A 311 -1.22 0.02 14.33
C PRO A 311 -1.98 -0.29 13.03
N LYS A 312 -3.23 0.18 12.92
CA LYS A 312 -4.04 -0.03 11.72
C LYS A 312 -3.46 0.67 10.49
N ILE A 313 -2.75 1.78 10.69
CA ILE A 313 -2.03 2.54 9.68
C ILE A 313 -0.59 2.73 10.15
N ILE A 314 0.35 2.32 9.32
CA ILE A 314 1.79 2.50 9.53
C ILE A 314 2.25 3.47 8.44
N PRO A 315 2.58 4.73 8.77
CA PRO A 315 2.95 5.71 7.77
C PRO A 315 4.34 5.45 7.21
N MET A 316 4.48 5.64 5.89
CA MET A 316 5.76 5.73 5.20
C MET A 316 6.04 7.20 4.85
N GLU A 317 7.24 7.66 5.15
CA GLU A 317 7.69 8.99 4.76
C GLU A 317 8.16 9.02 3.30
N LEU A 318 7.81 10.09 2.59
CA LEU A 318 8.37 10.37 1.27
C LEU A 318 9.78 10.97 1.41
N VAL A 319 10.69 10.51 0.58
CA VAL A 319 12.05 11.07 0.49
C VAL A 319 12.13 11.99 -0.74
N LYS A 320 12.39 13.27 -0.52
CA LYS A 320 12.69 14.18 -1.62
C LYS A 320 14.10 13.88 -2.14
N VAL A 321 14.19 13.46 -3.41
CA VAL A 321 15.45 13.18 -4.10
C VAL A 321 15.72 14.29 -5.12
N SER A 322 16.91 14.86 -5.04
CA SER A 322 17.39 15.94 -5.91
C SER A 322 18.89 15.80 -6.11
N LYS A 323 19.54 16.72 -6.82
CA LYS A 323 20.99 16.68 -7.02
C LYS A 323 21.78 16.69 -5.71
N GLU A 324 21.25 17.34 -4.67
CA GLU A 324 21.91 17.52 -3.38
C GLU A 324 22.11 16.20 -2.62
N ASN A 325 21.18 15.25 -2.78
CA ASN A 325 21.25 13.96 -2.08
C ASN A 325 21.25 12.73 -3.01
N LEU A 326 21.48 12.95 -4.32
CA LEU A 326 21.42 11.91 -5.34
C LEU A 326 22.33 10.72 -5.02
N ASN A 327 23.57 10.99 -4.61
CA ASN A 327 24.56 9.94 -4.31
C ASN A 327 24.18 9.16 -3.03
N ALA A 328 23.64 9.84 -2.02
CA ALA A 328 23.17 9.17 -0.80
C ALA A 328 21.99 8.25 -1.11
N TRP A 329 21.04 8.70 -1.95
CA TRP A 329 19.93 7.88 -2.39
C TRP A 329 20.40 6.69 -3.25
N ALA A 330 21.33 6.90 -4.17
CA ALA A 330 21.93 5.84 -4.98
C ALA A 330 22.58 4.74 -4.11
N LYS A 331 23.29 5.11 -3.05
CA LYS A 331 23.84 4.17 -2.06
C LYS A 331 22.75 3.40 -1.37
N GLN A 332 21.68 4.07 -0.95
CA GLN A 332 20.52 3.40 -0.33
C GLN A 332 19.87 2.37 -1.28
N LEU A 333 19.71 2.70 -2.56
CA LEU A 333 19.22 1.74 -3.56
C LEU A 333 20.17 0.53 -3.68
N LYS A 334 21.49 0.78 -3.67
CA LYS A 334 22.49 -0.30 -3.72
C LYS A 334 22.41 -1.20 -2.48
N ASP A 335 22.22 -0.63 -1.29
CA ASP A 335 22.08 -1.36 -0.02
C ASP A 335 20.80 -2.19 0.01
N TRP A 336 19.75 -1.76 -0.69
CA TRP A 336 18.52 -2.53 -0.89
C TRP A 336 18.64 -3.63 -1.98
N GLY A 337 19.83 -3.80 -2.57
CA GLY A 337 20.10 -4.89 -3.51
C GLY A 337 19.84 -4.55 -4.97
N PHE A 338 19.58 -3.28 -5.32
CA PHE A 338 19.48 -2.89 -6.74
C PHE A 338 20.83 -3.04 -7.43
N THR A 339 20.89 -3.88 -8.47
CA THR A 339 22.11 -4.19 -9.20
C THR A 339 22.42 -3.20 -10.32
N ASN A 340 21.42 -2.47 -10.78
CA ASN A 340 21.48 -1.55 -11.93
C ASN A 340 21.73 -0.08 -11.53
N VAL A 341 22.15 0.19 -10.30
CA VAL A 341 22.59 1.52 -9.87
C VAL A 341 23.92 1.85 -10.57
N ASP A 342 23.92 2.95 -11.34
CA ASP A 342 25.13 3.37 -12.07
C ASP A 342 26.25 3.74 -11.08
N PRO A 343 27.45 3.13 -11.18
CA PRO A 343 28.59 3.39 -10.27
C PRO A 343 28.98 4.86 -10.15
N LYS A 344 28.67 5.69 -11.15
CA LYS A 344 28.98 7.14 -11.09
C LYS A 344 28.27 7.86 -9.95
N TYR A 345 27.12 7.32 -9.46
CA TYR A 345 26.35 7.87 -8.34
C TYR A 345 26.75 7.29 -6.97
N LEU A 346 27.64 6.31 -6.93
CA LEU A 346 28.10 5.67 -5.68
C LEU A 346 29.39 6.29 -5.09
N LYS A 347 29.84 7.39 -5.68
CA LYS A 347 31.08 8.08 -5.28
C LYS A 347 30.87 8.96 -4.04
#